data_c8f6efbe41313e2c94ee5e6e67243e14
#
_entry.id   c8f6efbe41313e2c94ee5e6e67243e14
#
_cell.length_a   1.000
_cell.length_b   1.000
_cell.length_c   1.000
_cell.angle_alpha   90.00
_cell.angle_beta   90.00
_cell.angle_gamma   90.00
#
_symmetry.space_group_name_H-M   'P 1'
#
loop_
_entity.id
_entity.type
_entity.pdbx_description
1 polymer ?
#
loop_
_entity_poly.entity_id
_entity_poly.type
_entity_poly.pdbx_seq_one_letter_code
_entity_poly.pdbx_strand_id
1 'polypeptide(L)'
;KECFEKAIEINPNYTSAYWNSHGLSTDIDGALSILKKLYKIDKKYTKAKIMIAALEGFKGNFSMFDDILSSSNSSHPYTRSIKWVFSLPKLPNIFFDRWLFFDAVIKLANNSRPFYEFGVWNGYSFKYLIKTFKKGFGFDTFSGLPEDWHNEPKGTYSSFGVIPKIEGGEFIVGKFEDTLSNFFSKKKPMASLINFDADLYSST
;
A
#
# COMPACT_ATOMS: atom_id res chain seq x y z
N LYS A 1 -2.10 -3.21 -15.19
CA LYS A 1 -3.15 -2.40 -15.79
C LYS A 1 -3.81 -3.15 -16.92
N GLU A 2 -3.06 -3.56 -17.93
CA GLU A 2 -3.55 -4.32 -19.10
C GLU A 2 -4.44 -5.53 -18.75
N CYS A 3 -4.07 -6.31 -17.72
CA CYS A 3 -4.89 -7.45 -17.30
C CYS A 3 -6.30 -7.04 -16.84
N PHE A 4 -6.44 -5.91 -16.15
CA PHE A 4 -7.75 -5.42 -15.71
C PHE A 4 -8.55 -4.83 -16.87
N GLU A 5 -7.90 -4.14 -17.80
CA GLU A 5 -8.53 -3.63 -19.03
C GLU A 5 -9.08 -4.80 -19.86
N LYS A 6 -8.31 -5.85 -20.05
CA LYS A 6 -8.74 -7.06 -20.76
C LYS A 6 -9.87 -7.81 -20.01
N ALA A 7 -9.82 -7.84 -18.67
CA ALA A 7 -10.90 -8.43 -17.88
C ALA A 7 -12.22 -7.65 -18.02
N ILE A 8 -12.15 -6.32 -18.13
CA ILE A 8 -13.31 -5.45 -18.38
C ILE A 8 -13.84 -5.63 -19.81
N GLU A 9 -12.96 -5.80 -20.80
CA GLU A 9 -13.37 -6.09 -22.19
C GLU A 9 -14.15 -7.42 -22.28
N ILE A 10 -13.66 -8.47 -21.57
CA ILE A 10 -14.32 -9.78 -21.54
C ILE A 10 -15.64 -9.74 -20.75
N ASN A 11 -15.65 -9.06 -19.62
CA ASN A 11 -16.84 -8.91 -18.78
C ASN A 11 -16.99 -7.46 -18.31
N PRO A 12 -17.77 -6.62 -19.04
CA PRO A 12 -18.00 -5.22 -18.69
C PRO A 12 -18.67 -4.98 -17.33
N ASN A 13 -19.21 -6.02 -16.70
CA ASN A 13 -19.82 -5.93 -15.36
C ASN A 13 -18.90 -6.48 -14.25
N TYR A 14 -17.64 -6.77 -14.53
CA TYR A 14 -16.72 -7.33 -13.55
C TYR A 14 -16.21 -6.23 -12.60
N THR A 15 -16.97 -5.99 -11.53
CA THR A 15 -16.74 -4.91 -10.54
C THR A 15 -15.35 -4.93 -9.91
N SER A 16 -14.79 -6.11 -9.63
CA SER A 16 -13.44 -6.24 -9.04
C SER A 16 -12.34 -5.70 -9.97
N ALA A 17 -12.49 -5.83 -11.29
CA ALA A 17 -11.52 -5.29 -12.23
C ALA A 17 -11.54 -3.75 -12.22
N TYR A 18 -12.71 -3.13 -12.18
CA TYR A 18 -12.82 -1.66 -12.02
C TYR A 18 -12.24 -1.20 -10.69
N TRP A 19 -12.57 -1.90 -9.59
CA TRP A 19 -12.03 -1.57 -8.27
C TRP A 19 -10.50 -1.60 -8.26
N ASN A 20 -9.88 -2.63 -8.78
CA ASN A 20 -8.43 -2.73 -8.82
C ASN A 20 -7.80 -1.77 -9.83
N SER A 21 -8.50 -1.44 -10.93
CA SER A 21 -8.01 -0.55 -11.97
C SER A 21 -7.94 0.93 -11.52
N HIS A 22 -8.83 1.38 -10.62
CA HIS A 22 -8.81 2.79 -10.19
C HIS A 22 -7.53 3.18 -9.46
N GLY A 23 -6.95 2.25 -8.68
CA GLY A 23 -5.67 2.45 -7.99
C GLY A 23 -4.44 2.48 -8.90
N LEU A 24 -4.62 2.26 -10.22
CA LEU A 24 -3.57 2.34 -11.24
C LEU A 24 -3.77 3.54 -12.18
N SER A 25 -4.58 4.50 -11.77
CA SER A 25 -4.80 5.74 -12.51
C SER A 25 -3.58 6.65 -12.41
N THR A 26 -3.47 7.61 -13.31
CA THR A 26 -2.40 8.62 -13.27
C THR A 26 -2.76 9.82 -12.40
N ASP A 27 -4.06 10.06 -12.22
CA ASP A 27 -4.60 11.23 -11.53
C ASP A 27 -5.97 10.95 -10.92
N ILE A 28 -6.48 11.93 -10.17
CA ILE A 28 -7.79 11.86 -9.51
C ILE A 28 -8.93 11.71 -10.51
N ASP A 29 -8.89 12.39 -11.64
CA ASP A 29 -9.98 12.37 -12.62
C ASP A 29 -10.10 11.01 -13.31
N GLY A 30 -8.97 10.41 -13.65
CA GLY A 30 -8.92 9.03 -14.15
C GLY A 30 -9.49 8.02 -13.15
N ALA A 31 -9.10 8.11 -11.88
CA ALA A 31 -9.63 7.26 -10.83
C ALA A 31 -11.14 7.45 -10.61
N LEU A 32 -11.60 8.71 -10.58
CA LEU A 32 -13.02 9.06 -10.49
C LEU A 32 -13.84 8.50 -11.66
N SER A 33 -13.32 8.58 -12.88
CA SER A 33 -13.98 8.04 -14.06
C SER A 33 -14.24 6.54 -13.93
N ILE A 34 -13.23 5.78 -13.50
CA ILE A 34 -13.32 4.34 -13.30
C ILE A 34 -14.30 4.00 -12.16
N LEU A 35 -14.18 4.66 -11.02
CA LEU A 35 -15.05 4.43 -9.87
C LEU A 35 -16.51 4.79 -10.14
N LYS A 36 -16.78 5.85 -10.89
CA LYS A 36 -18.14 6.25 -11.32
C LYS A 36 -18.75 5.20 -12.24
N LYS A 37 -17.96 4.58 -13.14
CA LYS A 37 -18.41 3.42 -13.94
C LYS A 37 -18.75 2.23 -13.04
N LEU A 38 -17.86 1.86 -12.12
CA LEU A 38 -18.12 0.82 -11.14
C LEU A 38 -19.42 1.06 -10.37
N TYR A 39 -19.59 2.25 -9.82
CA TYR A 39 -20.76 2.60 -9.03
C TYR A 39 -22.05 2.68 -9.88
N LYS A 40 -21.94 2.90 -11.18
CA LYS A 40 -23.08 2.78 -12.12
C LYS A 40 -23.51 1.32 -12.32
N ILE A 41 -22.55 0.39 -12.37
CA ILE A 41 -22.80 -1.07 -12.50
C ILE A 41 -23.39 -1.63 -11.21
N ASP A 42 -22.80 -1.27 -10.07
CA ASP A 42 -23.24 -1.74 -8.75
C ASP A 42 -23.40 -0.57 -7.77
N LYS A 43 -24.64 -0.11 -7.58
CA LYS A 43 -25.01 0.95 -6.64
C LYS A 43 -24.83 0.57 -5.18
N LYS A 44 -24.70 -0.74 -4.88
CA LYS A 44 -24.46 -1.24 -3.52
C LYS A 44 -22.98 -1.35 -3.18
N TYR A 45 -22.08 -1.08 -4.12
CA TYR A 45 -20.62 -1.12 -3.89
C TYR A 45 -20.18 0.04 -3.01
N THR A 46 -20.36 -0.11 -1.69
CA THR A 46 -20.14 0.93 -0.67
C THR A 46 -18.72 1.51 -0.76
N LYS A 47 -17.70 0.66 -0.95
CA LYS A 47 -16.30 1.12 -1.06
C LYS A 47 -16.11 2.11 -2.21
N ALA A 48 -16.73 1.86 -3.37
CA ALA A 48 -16.65 2.78 -4.51
C ALA A 48 -17.33 4.12 -4.20
N LYS A 49 -18.50 4.11 -3.56
CA LYS A 49 -19.19 5.33 -3.14
C LYS A 49 -18.30 6.17 -2.21
N ILE A 50 -17.69 5.54 -1.20
CA ILE A 50 -16.82 6.23 -0.24
C ILE A 50 -15.58 6.79 -0.94
N MET A 51 -14.96 6.02 -1.84
CA MET A 51 -13.77 6.47 -2.55
C MET A 51 -14.06 7.61 -3.53
N ILE A 52 -15.21 7.59 -4.22
CA ILE A 52 -15.66 8.73 -5.05
C ILE A 52 -15.77 9.97 -4.18
N ALA A 53 -16.45 9.88 -3.04
CA ALA A 53 -16.61 11.01 -2.13
C ALA A 53 -15.27 11.54 -1.60
N ALA A 54 -14.32 10.63 -1.31
CA ALA A 54 -12.97 11.00 -0.91
C ALA A 54 -12.24 11.79 -2.00
N LEU A 55 -12.21 11.27 -3.23
CA LEU A 55 -11.52 11.93 -4.34
C LEU A 55 -12.17 13.25 -4.75
N GLU A 56 -13.50 13.35 -4.69
CA GLU A 56 -14.19 14.64 -4.86
C GLU A 56 -13.82 15.63 -3.74
N GLY A 57 -13.69 15.16 -2.49
CA GLY A 57 -13.23 15.96 -1.36
C GLY A 57 -11.81 16.51 -1.56
N PHE A 58 -10.89 15.72 -2.12
CA PHE A 58 -9.55 16.19 -2.51
C PHE A 58 -9.59 17.29 -3.59
N LYS A 59 -10.65 17.35 -4.39
CA LYS A 59 -10.93 18.43 -5.34
C LYS A 59 -11.68 19.63 -4.74
N GLY A 60 -11.95 19.58 -3.42
CA GLY A 60 -12.67 20.63 -2.68
C GLY A 60 -14.19 20.45 -2.61
N ASN A 61 -14.75 19.37 -3.15
CA ASN A 61 -16.18 19.08 -3.08
C ASN A 61 -16.47 18.02 -2.00
N PHE A 62 -16.89 18.45 -0.83
CA PHE A 62 -17.15 17.58 0.34
C PHE A 62 -18.61 17.09 0.44
N SER A 63 -19.54 17.61 -0.37
CA SER A 63 -20.98 17.31 -0.25
C SER A 63 -21.30 15.82 -0.14
N MET A 64 -20.74 15.00 -1.03
CA MET A 64 -20.97 13.55 -0.99
C MET A 64 -20.35 12.88 0.23
N PHE A 65 -19.25 13.41 0.76
CA PHE A 65 -18.61 12.89 1.96
C PHE A 65 -19.40 13.24 3.23
N ASP A 66 -19.98 14.44 3.29
CA ASP A 66 -20.86 14.88 4.39
C ASP A 66 -22.14 14.02 4.43
N ASP A 67 -22.70 13.66 3.27
CA ASP A 67 -23.80 12.71 3.17
C ASP A 67 -23.42 11.32 3.73
N ILE A 68 -22.20 10.85 3.44
CA ILE A 68 -21.70 9.58 3.98
C ILE A 68 -21.54 9.65 5.49
N LEU A 69 -20.99 10.75 6.03
CA LEU A 69 -20.83 10.96 7.47
C LEU A 69 -22.17 10.96 8.22
N SER A 70 -23.25 11.40 7.56
CA SER A 70 -24.62 11.42 8.10
C SER A 70 -25.39 10.12 7.88
N SER A 71 -24.78 9.12 7.26
CA SER A 71 -25.40 7.81 6.95
C SER A 71 -24.87 6.68 7.83
N SER A 72 -25.43 5.47 7.66
CA SER A 72 -24.93 4.23 8.28
C SER A 72 -23.48 3.89 7.89
N ASN A 73 -22.96 4.48 6.83
CA ASN A 73 -21.58 4.27 6.38
C ASN A 73 -20.56 5.14 7.13
N SER A 74 -20.98 5.96 8.08
CA SER A 74 -20.08 6.80 8.92
C SER A 74 -19.06 5.98 9.71
N SER A 75 -19.45 4.77 10.15
CA SER A 75 -18.58 3.84 10.89
C SER A 75 -17.71 2.93 10.00
N HIS A 76 -17.91 2.97 8.68
CA HIS A 76 -17.12 2.15 7.76
C HIS A 76 -15.62 2.47 7.87
N PRO A 77 -14.71 1.47 7.90
CA PRO A 77 -13.27 1.71 8.09
C PRO A 77 -12.69 2.75 7.13
N TYR A 78 -13.04 2.69 5.85
CA TYR A 78 -12.60 3.68 4.86
C TYR A 78 -13.09 5.09 5.18
N THR A 79 -14.35 5.25 5.59
CA THR A 79 -14.89 6.56 5.98
C THR A 79 -14.13 7.14 7.17
N ARG A 80 -13.82 6.31 8.18
CA ARG A 80 -13.04 6.73 9.35
C ARG A 80 -11.64 7.19 8.97
N SER A 81 -10.95 6.43 8.11
CA SER A 81 -9.60 6.79 7.65
C SER A 81 -9.61 8.08 6.83
N ILE A 82 -10.56 8.24 5.92
CA ILE A 82 -10.69 9.45 5.09
C ILE A 82 -11.06 10.66 5.95
N LYS A 83 -11.96 10.51 6.94
CA LYS A 83 -12.28 11.55 7.89
C LYS A 83 -11.03 12.05 8.64
N TRP A 84 -10.18 11.12 9.06
CA TRP A 84 -8.90 11.48 9.68
C TRP A 84 -8.00 12.26 8.70
N VAL A 85 -7.86 11.80 7.45
CA VAL A 85 -7.06 12.51 6.44
C VAL A 85 -7.58 13.93 6.23
N PHE A 86 -8.90 14.11 6.14
CA PHE A 86 -9.51 15.44 5.99
C PHE A 86 -9.43 16.33 7.24
N SER A 87 -9.11 15.77 8.40
CA SER A 87 -8.84 16.56 9.61
C SER A 87 -7.40 17.08 9.71
N LEU A 88 -6.52 16.69 8.80
CA LEU A 88 -5.14 17.16 8.80
C LEU A 88 -5.07 18.66 8.44
N PRO A 89 -4.12 19.40 9.02
CA PRO A 89 -3.95 20.85 8.73
C PRO A 89 -3.70 21.15 7.24
N LYS A 90 -3.14 20.16 6.53
CA LYS A 90 -2.91 20.21 5.08
C LYS A 90 -3.18 18.85 4.50
N LEU A 91 -3.95 18.78 3.42
CA LEU A 91 -4.18 17.55 2.70
C LEU A 91 -2.86 17.01 2.13
N PRO A 92 -2.59 15.70 2.29
CA PRO A 92 -1.41 15.06 1.70
C PRO A 92 -1.54 14.99 0.18
N ASN A 93 -0.41 14.86 -0.50
CA ASN A 93 -0.41 14.51 -1.91
C ASN A 93 -0.94 13.08 -2.10
N ILE A 94 -1.68 12.84 -3.17
CA ILE A 94 -2.13 11.51 -3.56
C ILE A 94 -1.17 10.95 -4.62
N PHE A 95 -0.80 9.70 -4.45
CA PHE A 95 -0.05 8.92 -5.42
C PHE A 95 -0.83 7.65 -5.78
N PHE A 96 -1.10 7.45 -7.06
CA PHE A 96 -1.73 6.22 -7.58
C PHE A 96 -0.70 5.18 -8.02
N ASP A 97 0.57 5.57 -8.07
CA ASP A 97 1.69 4.71 -8.43
C ASP A 97 2.67 4.62 -7.25
N ARG A 98 3.00 3.37 -6.85
CA ARG A 98 3.91 3.08 -5.73
C ARG A 98 5.30 3.68 -5.96
N TRP A 99 5.78 3.66 -7.18
CA TRP A 99 7.13 4.12 -7.50
C TRP A 99 7.23 5.64 -7.44
N LEU A 100 6.21 6.34 -7.91
CA LEU A 100 6.11 7.81 -7.75
C LEU A 100 6.01 8.20 -6.27
N PHE A 101 5.33 7.40 -5.46
CA PHE A 101 5.29 7.60 -4.01
C PHE A 101 6.69 7.42 -3.40
N PHE A 102 7.41 6.35 -3.75
CA PHE A 102 8.78 6.15 -3.29
C PHE A 102 9.71 7.28 -3.75
N ASP A 103 9.62 7.76 -4.99
CA ASP A 103 10.39 8.90 -5.47
C ASP A 103 10.16 10.16 -4.64
N ALA A 104 8.90 10.42 -4.26
CA ALA A 104 8.57 11.56 -3.41
C ALA A 104 9.15 11.42 -2.01
N VAL A 105 9.08 10.24 -1.40
CA VAL A 105 9.63 9.96 -0.06
C VAL A 105 11.15 9.99 -0.06
N ILE A 106 11.80 9.42 -1.08
CA ILE A 106 13.25 9.42 -1.25
C ILE A 106 13.81 10.85 -1.29
N LYS A 107 13.11 11.80 -1.93
CA LYS A 107 13.53 13.21 -1.97
C LYS A 107 13.58 13.88 -0.59
N LEU A 108 12.83 13.36 0.38
CA LEU A 108 12.81 13.86 1.76
C LEU A 108 13.82 13.14 2.67
N ALA A 109 14.39 12.04 2.20
CA ALA A 109 15.27 11.19 2.97
C ALA A 109 16.74 11.62 2.90
N ASN A 110 17.51 11.26 3.92
CA ASN A 110 18.96 11.39 3.90
C ASN A 110 19.62 10.15 3.29
N ASN A 111 20.00 10.22 2.02
CA ASN A 111 20.53 9.10 1.24
C ASN A 111 21.90 8.57 1.72
N SER A 112 22.57 9.25 2.64
CA SER A 112 23.81 8.74 3.27
C SER A 112 23.54 7.71 4.36
N ARG A 113 22.27 7.54 4.77
CA ARG A 113 21.81 6.57 5.77
C ARG A 113 21.04 5.44 5.09
N PRO A 114 21.03 4.23 5.67
CA PRO A 114 20.32 3.09 5.08
C PRO A 114 18.81 3.25 5.14
N PHE A 115 18.10 2.39 4.41
CA PHE A 115 16.69 2.11 4.64
C PHE A 115 16.50 0.74 5.30
N TYR A 116 15.36 0.57 5.96
CA TYR A 116 14.90 -0.71 6.51
C TYR A 116 13.57 -1.08 5.85
N GLU A 117 13.40 -2.35 5.51
CA GLU A 117 12.17 -2.87 4.93
C GLU A 117 11.70 -4.11 5.72
N PHE A 118 10.48 -4.02 6.22
CA PHE A 118 9.81 -5.09 6.96
C PHE A 118 8.73 -5.70 6.05
N GLY A 119 8.97 -6.95 5.61
CA GLY A 119 8.27 -7.58 4.50
C GLY A 119 9.00 -7.29 3.17
N VAL A 120 9.73 -8.27 2.67
CA VAL A 120 10.59 -8.13 1.47
C VAL A 120 10.08 -8.95 0.31
N TRP A 121 9.58 -10.15 0.59
CA TRP A 121 9.13 -11.12 -0.42
C TRP A 121 10.17 -11.33 -1.52
N ASN A 122 9.87 -10.97 -2.78
CA ASN A 122 10.78 -11.08 -3.93
C ASN A 122 11.74 -9.89 -4.08
N GLY A 123 11.69 -8.91 -3.17
CA GLY A 123 12.60 -7.77 -3.11
C GLY A 123 12.39 -6.72 -4.20
N TYR A 124 11.18 -6.56 -4.75
CA TYR A 124 10.94 -5.54 -5.79
C TYR A 124 11.11 -4.12 -5.27
N SER A 125 10.48 -3.80 -4.14
CA SER A 125 10.62 -2.50 -3.44
C SER A 125 12.04 -2.30 -2.94
N PHE A 126 12.64 -3.34 -2.37
CA PHE A 126 14.03 -3.32 -1.93
C PHE A 126 15.01 -2.98 -3.07
N LYS A 127 14.86 -3.62 -4.24
CA LYS A 127 15.64 -3.33 -5.45
C LYS A 127 15.45 -1.90 -5.95
N TYR A 128 14.29 -1.34 -5.72
CA TYR A 128 14.03 0.06 -6.08
C TYR A 128 14.76 1.02 -5.15
N LEU A 129 14.59 0.84 -3.85
CA LEU A 129 15.16 1.71 -2.82
C LEU A 129 16.70 1.66 -2.78
N ILE A 130 17.30 0.47 -2.96
CA ILE A 130 18.77 0.30 -2.86
C ILE A 130 19.55 1.10 -3.92
N LYS A 131 18.92 1.42 -5.06
CA LYS A 131 19.54 2.25 -6.09
C LYS A 131 19.96 3.64 -5.55
N THR A 132 19.19 4.16 -4.60
CA THR A 132 19.44 5.47 -4.00
C THR A 132 20.23 5.36 -2.70
N PHE A 133 19.79 4.52 -1.76
CA PHE A 133 20.37 4.44 -0.41
C PHE A 133 21.70 3.69 -0.34
N LYS A 134 22.04 2.88 -1.35
CA LYS A 134 23.26 2.04 -1.45
C LYS A 134 23.38 0.97 -0.35
N LYS A 135 22.66 1.08 0.77
CA LYS A 135 22.60 0.10 1.84
C LYS A 135 21.18 -0.01 2.37
N GLY A 136 20.73 -1.26 2.56
CA GLY A 136 19.42 -1.56 3.12
C GLY A 136 19.43 -2.81 3.97
N PHE A 137 18.50 -2.87 4.94
CA PHE A 137 18.26 -4.04 5.77
C PHE A 137 16.82 -4.51 5.53
N GLY A 138 16.67 -5.77 5.09
CA GLY A 138 15.38 -6.38 4.82
C GLY A 138 15.07 -7.48 5.83
N PHE A 139 13.85 -7.47 6.36
CA PHE A 139 13.38 -8.44 7.35
C PHE A 139 12.21 -9.21 6.75
N ASP A 140 12.32 -10.53 6.67
CA ASP A 140 11.28 -11.40 6.12
C ASP A 140 11.52 -12.86 6.55
N THR A 141 10.47 -13.65 6.59
CA THR A 141 10.57 -15.10 6.74
C THR A 141 11.02 -15.77 5.44
N PHE A 142 10.71 -15.16 4.30
CA PHE A 142 10.81 -15.72 2.94
C PHE A 142 10.01 -17.02 2.73
N SER A 143 9.28 -17.44 3.75
CA SER A 143 8.39 -18.60 3.73
C SER A 143 6.90 -18.22 3.60
N GLY A 144 6.62 -16.91 3.47
CA GLY A 144 5.28 -16.34 3.38
C GLY A 144 4.69 -15.98 4.73
N LEU A 145 3.39 -15.69 4.73
CA LEU A 145 2.66 -15.27 5.93
C LEU A 145 2.84 -16.26 7.07
N PRO A 146 3.19 -15.81 8.29
CA PRO A 146 3.35 -16.68 9.45
C PRO A 146 2.03 -17.24 9.99
N GLU A 147 0.90 -16.61 9.66
CA GLU A 147 -0.47 -17.01 10.03
C GLU A 147 -1.46 -16.66 8.91
N ASP A 148 -2.73 -17.08 9.05
CA ASP A 148 -3.78 -16.75 8.09
C ASP A 148 -4.11 -15.25 8.13
N TRP A 149 -4.31 -14.64 6.97
CA TRP A 149 -4.67 -13.23 6.83
C TRP A 149 -5.91 -13.07 5.93
N HIS A 150 -7.06 -12.81 6.52
CA HIS A 150 -8.34 -12.77 5.81
C HIS A 150 -8.62 -14.06 5.03
N ASN A 151 -8.59 -14.00 3.69
CA ASN A 151 -8.78 -15.15 2.80
C ASN A 151 -7.45 -15.73 2.30
N GLU A 152 -6.32 -15.18 2.76
CA GLU A 152 -4.98 -15.63 2.39
C GLU A 152 -4.47 -16.57 3.47
N PRO A 153 -4.26 -17.86 3.16
CA PRO A 153 -3.76 -18.82 4.15
C PRO A 153 -2.30 -18.56 4.49
N LYS A 154 -1.91 -19.03 5.66
CA LYS A 154 -0.50 -19.11 6.07
C LYS A 154 0.37 -19.66 4.94
N GLY A 155 1.52 -19.06 4.71
CA GLY A 155 2.45 -19.41 3.62
C GLY A 155 2.18 -18.66 2.29
N THR A 156 1.08 -17.95 2.17
CA THR A 156 0.87 -17.06 1.01
C THR A 156 1.97 -15.99 0.96
N TYR A 157 2.28 -15.48 -0.23
CA TYR A 157 3.40 -14.56 -0.49
C TYR A 157 4.78 -15.14 -0.15
N SER A 158 4.93 -16.47 -0.18
CA SER A 158 6.24 -17.13 -0.04
C SER A 158 7.13 -16.85 -1.27
N SER A 159 8.41 -16.61 -1.04
CA SER A 159 9.46 -16.73 -2.06
C SER A 159 10.09 -18.14 -2.08
N PHE A 160 9.44 -19.12 -1.43
CA PHE A 160 9.93 -20.51 -1.29
C PHE A 160 11.31 -20.58 -0.62
N GLY A 161 11.59 -19.70 0.33
CA GLY A 161 12.88 -19.61 1.03
C GLY A 161 13.99 -18.97 0.18
N VAL A 162 13.69 -18.46 -1.00
CA VAL A 162 14.69 -17.79 -1.84
C VAL A 162 14.91 -16.38 -1.33
N ILE A 163 16.11 -16.12 -0.80
CA ILE A 163 16.53 -14.81 -0.35
C ILE A 163 17.09 -14.02 -1.55
N PRO A 164 16.59 -12.81 -1.83
CA PRO A 164 17.09 -12.01 -2.94
C PRO A 164 18.58 -11.68 -2.79
N LYS A 165 19.36 -11.87 -3.86
CA LYS A 165 20.75 -11.41 -3.91
C LYS A 165 20.80 -9.99 -4.47
N ILE A 166 20.94 -9.01 -3.59
CA ILE A 166 20.93 -7.58 -3.94
C ILE A 166 22.16 -6.95 -3.32
N GLU A 167 23.02 -6.35 -4.15
CA GLU A 167 24.21 -5.65 -3.70
C GLU A 167 23.82 -4.50 -2.75
N GLY A 168 24.53 -4.39 -1.61
CA GLY A 168 24.21 -3.43 -0.55
C GLY A 168 23.05 -3.85 0.37
N GLY A 169 22.34 -4.95 0.05
CA GLY A 169 21.27 -5.50 0.88
C GLY A 169 21.78 -6.51 1.90
N GLU A 170 21.32 -6.38 3.14
CA GLU A 170 21.51 -7.36 4.22
C GLU A 170 20.14 -7.87 4.63
N PHE A 171 19.90 -9.20 4.57
CA PHE A 171 18.59 -9.79 4.85
C PHE A 171 18.62 -10.56 6.17
N ILE A 172 17.68 -10.25 7.05
CA ILE A 172 17.47 -10.88 8.35
C ILE A 172 16.28 -11.82 8.20
N VAL A 173 16.59 -13.13 8.18
CA VAL A 173 15.61 -14.18 7.89
C VAL A 173 14.97 -14.68 9.18
N GLY A 174 13.66 -14.66 9.24
CA GLY A 174 12.86 -15.15 10.36
C GLY A 174 11.71 -14.24 10.72
N LYS A 175 10.90 -14.68 11.67
CA LYS A 175 9.83 -13.84 12.20
C LYS A 175 10.41 -12.64 12.94
N PHE A 176 9.67 -11.52 12.95
CA PHE A 176 10.11 -10.30 13.61
C PHE A 176 10.30 -10.49 15.11
N GLU A 177 9.41 -11.23 15.77
CA GLU A 177 9.49 -11.57 17.19
C GLU A 177 10.78 -12.30 17.57
N ASP A 178 11.32 -13.11 16.65
CA ASP A 178 12.53 -13.91 16.87
C ASP A 178 13.83 -13.15 16.53
N THR A 179 13.73 -12.19 15.61
CA THR A 179 14.93 -11.60 14.98
C THR A 179 15.23 -10.16 15.40
N LEU A 180 14.21 -9.32 15.63
CA LEU A 180 14.42 -7.89 15.82
C LEU A 180 15.14 -7.57 17.13
N SER A 181 14.82 -8.24 18.23
CA SER A 181 15.51 -8.04 19.51
C SER A 181 17.02 -8.25 19.37
N ASN A 182 17.44 -9.35 18.71
CA ASN A 182 18.84 -9.65 18.50
C ASN A 182 19.49 -8.67 17.52
N PHE A 183 18.79 -8.27 16.45
CA PHE A 183 19.33 -7.31 15.48
C PHE A 183 19.56 -5.95 16.13
N PHE A 184 18.62 -5.42 16.89
CA PHE A 184 18.71 -4.10 17.53
C PHE A 184 19.45 -4.08 18.86
N SER A 185 19.82 -5.23 19.45
CA SER A 185 20.72 -5.30 20.61
C SER A 185 22.13 -4.77 20.30
N LYS A 186 22.53 -4.76 19.04
CA LYS A 186 23.80 -4.22 18.56
C LYS A 186 23.60 -2.83 17.98
N LYS A 187 24.62 -1.96 18.08
CA LYS A 187 24.59 -0.62 17.46
C LYS A 187 24.37 -0.76 15.95
N LYS A 188 23.23 -0.30 15.47
CA LYS A 188 22.86 -0.28 14.06
C LYS A 188 22.80 1.14 13.51
N PRO A 189 23.08 1.36 12.22
CA PRO A 189 22.94 2.68 11.64
C PRO A 189 21.47 3.10 11.67
N MET A 190 21.21 4.36 12.00
CA MET A 190 19.86 4.91 12.01
C MET A 190 19.30 4.90 10.58
N ALA A 191 18.13 4.34 10.39
CA ALA A 191 17.44 4.37 9.10
C ALA A 191 17.07 5.80 8.70
N SER A 192 17.09 6.07 7.42
CA SER A 192 16.54 7.30 6.86
C SER A 192 15.12 7.10 6.33
N LEU A 193 14.82 5.89 5.91
CA LEU A 193 13.50 5.47 5.45
C LEU A 193 13.20 4.10 6.04
N ILE A 194 11.96 3.90 6.46
CA ILE A 194 11.46 2.60 6.89
C ILE A 194 10.23 2.29 6.03
N ASN A 195 10.25 1.15 5.34
CA ASN A 195 9.12 0.61 4.60
C ASN A 195 8.50 -0.55 5.40
N PHE A 196 7.27 -0.36 5.89
CA PHE A 196 6.48 -1.42 6.52
C PHE A 196 5.52 -2.00 5.49
N ASP A 197 5.78 -3.22 5.04
CA ASP A 197 4.95 -3.98 4.08
C ASP A 197 4.73 -5.42 4.60
N ALA A 198 4.34 -5.51 5.88
CA ALA A 198 4.33 -6.76 6.63
C ALA A 198 2.95 -7.45 6.70
N ASP A 199 1.91 -6.86 6.10
CA ASP A 199 0.54 -7.34 5.98
C ASP A 199 -0.20 -7.57 7.31
N LEU A 200 0.41 -8.26 8.27
CA LEU A 200 -0.22 -8.66 9.53
C LEU A 200 -0.09 -7.59 10.61
N TYR A 201 -1.17 -7.33 11.34
CA TYR A 201 -1.15 -6.48 12.51
C TYR A 201 -0.22 -7.03 13.61
N SER A 202 -0.18 -8.36 13.79
CA SER A 202 0.72 -9.04 14.72
C SER A 202 2.21 -8.88 14.38
N SER A 203 2.52 -8.49 13.14
CA SER A 203 3.89 -8.26 12.65
C SER A 203 4.28 -6.78 12.65
N THR A 204 3.37 -5.86 12.99
CA THR A 204 3.58 -4.42 12.94
C THR A 204 3.47 -3.79 14.32
#